data_371089bdb4c9fff6563d0af8c43c0633
#
_entry.id   371089bdb4c9fff6563d0af8c43c0633
#
_cell.length_a   1.000
_cell.length_b   1.000
_cell.length_c   1.000
_cell.angle_alpha   90.00
_cell.angle_beta   90.00
_cell.angle_gamma   90.00
#
_symmetry.space_group_name_H-M   'P 1'
#
loop_
_entity.id
_entity.type
_entity.pdbx_description
1 polymer ?
#
loop_
_entity_poly.entity_id
_entity_poly.type
_entity_poly.pdbx_seq_one_letter_code
_entity_poly.pdbx_strand_id
1 'polypeptide(L)'
;MVEQFTRGPRRPQPWRQEEFDARVRETLAGQHFAKTLGIEPISIEYGCVSLRLPVRPLVFQQYGYVHGGAIGALMDTATGMCSVTMVGPDEMALT
;
A
#
# COMPACT_ATOMS: atom_id res chain seq x y z
N MET A 1 -22.05 13.09 16.85
CA MET A 1 -21.04 13.19 15.92
C MET A 1 -19.96 12.23 16.23
N VAL A 2 -20.08 11.16 15.59
CA VAL A 2 -19.22 10.02 15.83
C VAL A 2 -17.78 10.33 15.50
N GLU A 3 -17.54 11.03 14.43
CA GLU A 3 -16.19 11.30 13.98
C GLU A 3 -15.39 12.10 14.98
N GLN A 4 -16.05 12.79 15.88
CA GLN A 4 -15.35 13.57 16.89
C GLN A 4 -14.83 12.75 18.04
N PHE A 5 -15.31 11.52 18.18
CA PHE A 5 -14.82 10.64 19.21
C PHE A 5 -13.60 9.87 18.81
N THR A 6 -13.37 9.77 17.51
CA THR A 6 -12.33 8.89 17.02
C THR A 6 -10.99 9.58 16.90
N ARG A 7 -10.95 10.89 17.12
CA ARG A 7 -9.70 11.62 16.99
C ARG A 7 -9.78 12.95 17.71
N GLY A 8 -8.64 13.44 18.13
CA GLY A 8 -8.48 14.80 18.57
C GLY A 8 -8.41 15.73 17.36
N PRO A 9 -7.83 16.92 17.53
CA PRO A 9 -7.64 17.81 16.38
C PRO A 9 -6.93 17.08 15.26
N ARG A 10 -7.50 17.16 14.07
CA ARG A 10 -6.93 16.47 12.93
C ARG A 10 -5.62 17.14 12.53
N ARG A 11 -4.60 16.36 12.36
CA ARG A 11 -3.34 16.87 11.85
C ARG A 11 -3.54 17.25 10.38
N PRO A 12 -2.98 18.37 9.94
CA PRO A 12 -3.04 18.71 8.52
C PRO A 12 -2.40 17.62 7.70
N GLN A 13 -3.00 17.35 6.54
CA GLN A 13 -2.41 16.44 5.60
C GLN A 13 -1.10 17.06 5.10
N PRO A 14 0.02 16.32 5.18
CA PRO A 14 1.34 16.91 4.92
C PRO A 14 1.56 17.32 3.46
N TRP A 15 0.79 16.77 2.54
CA TRP A 15 0.94 17.07 1.12
C TRP A 15 -0.37 16.77 0.39
N ARG A 16 -0.43 17.17 -0.89
CA ARG A 16 -1.64 17.05 -1.67
C ARG A 16 -1.79 15.65 -2.24
N GLN A 17 -3.02 15.33 -2.65
CA GLN A 17 -3.38 14.01 -3.19
C GLN A 17 -2.43 13.59 -4.32
N GLU A 18 -2.18 14.46 -5.29
CA GLU A 18 -1.34 14.10 -6.43
C GLU A 18 0.12 13.87 -6.03
N GLU A 19 0.57 14.50 -4.96
CA GLU A 19 1.94 14.32 -4.50
C GLU A 19 2.14 12.95 -3.86
N PHE A 20 1.27 12.56 -2.93
CA PHE A 20 1.45 11.26 -2.29
C PHE A 20 1.02 10.12 -3.21
N ASP A 21 0.07 10.37 -4.12
CA ASP A 21 -0.28 9.38 -5.14
C ASP A 21 0.96 9.03 -5.98
N ALA A 22 1.65 10.06 -6.47
CA ALA A 22 2.85 9.87 -7.27
C ALA A 22 3.92 9.14 -6.48
N ARG A 23 4.10 9.49 -5.21
CA ARG A 23 5.12 8.85 -4.38
C ARG A 23 4.82 7.37 -4.13
N VAL A 24 3.56 7.04 -3.90
CA VAL A 24 3.18 5.64 -3.70
C VAL A 24 3.47 4.84 -4.97
N ARG A 25 3.07 5.35 -6.13
CA ARG A 25 3.30 4.67 -7.40
C ARG A 25 4.77 4.48 -7.68
N GLU A 26 5.55 5.51 -7.41
CA GLU A 26 7.00 5.49 -7.61
C GLU A 26 7.68 4.52 -6.65
N THR A 27 7.27 4.53 -5.38
CA THR A 27 7.80 3.63 -4.37
C THR A 27 7.48 2.18 -4.72
N LEU A 28 6.24 1.93 -5.11
CA LEU A 28 5.80 0.58 -5.48
C LEU A 28 6.56 0.10 -6.71
N ALA A 29 6.75 0.96 -7.70
CA ALA A 29 7.49 0.62 -8.91
C ALA A 29 8.96 0.30 -8.63
N GLY A 30 9.51 0.80 -7.54
CA GLY A 30 10.88 0.51 -7.13
C GLY A 30 11.02 -0.80 -6.36
N GLN A 31 9.93 -1.44 -5.97
CA GLN A 31 9.99 -2.69 -5.21
C GLN A 31 10.05 -3.87 -6.16
N HIS A 32 11.22 -4.48 -6.26
CA HIS A 32 11.44 -5.60 -7.17
C HIS A 32 10.51 -6.79 -6.87
N PHE A 33 10.33 -7.11 -5.61
CA PHE A 33 9.48 -8.22 -5.21
C PHE A 33 8.03 -7.99 -5.61
N ALA A 34 7.50 -6.81 -5.36
CA ALA A 34 6.14 -6.46 -5.75
C ALA A 34 5.96 -6.52 -7.27
N LYS A 35 6.95 -6.06 -8.01
CA LYS A 35 6.92 -6.12 -9.48
C LYS A 35 6.90 -7.57 -9.96
N THR A 36 7.71 -8.41 -9.36
CA THR A 36 7.77 -9.83 -9.73
C THR A 36 6.42 -10.49 -9.52
N LEU A 37 5.75 -10.16 -8.42
CA LEU A 37 4.43 -10.71 -8.13
C LEU A 37 3.32 -10.07 -8.96
N GLY A 38 3.59 -8.94 -9.58
CA GLY A 38 2.60 -8.23 -10.38
C GLY A 38 1.63 -7.40 -9.55
N ILE A 39 2.01 -7.01 -8.35
CA ILE A 39 1.16 -6.20 -7.49
C ILE A 39 0.95 -4.83 -8.10
N GLU A 40 -0.31 -4.41 -8.20
CA GLU A 40 -0.69 -3.15 -8.81
C GLU A 40 -1.60 -2.34 -7.89
N PRO A 41 -1.50 -1.01 -7.93
CA PRO A 41 -2.43 -0.18 -7.18
C PRO A 41 -3.79 -0.12 -7.87
N ILE A 42 -4.86 -0.17 -7.06
CA ILE A 42 -6.22 0.05 -7.52
C ILE A 42 -6.65 1.47 -7.18
N SER A 43 -6.39 1.89 -5.94
CA SER A 43 -6.72 3.24 -5.50
C SER A 43 -5.72 3.68 -4.43
N ILE A 44 -5.43 4.97 -4.43
CA ILE A 44 -4.50 5.57 -3.49
C ILE A 44 -5.15 6.82 -2.92
N GLU A 45 -5.44 6.77 -1.62
CA GLU A 45 -6.01 7.90 -0.89
C GLU A 45 -5.25 8.07 0.42
N TYR A 46 -5.37 9.22 1.04
CA TYR A 46 -4.67 9.48 2.29
C TYR A 46 -5.09 8.45 3.34
N GLY A 47 -4.14 7.68 3.81
CA GLY A 47 -4.39 6.66 4.83
C GLY A 47 -5.16 5.44 4.33
N CYS A 48 -5.32 5.29 3.02
CA CYS A 48 -6.06 4.16 2.47
C CYS A 48 -5.56 3.82 1.07
N VAL A 49 -4.93 2.66 0.95
CA VAL A 49 -4.40 2.19 -0.33
C VAL A 49 -4.96 0.81 -0.62
N SER A 50 -5.48 0.63 -1.83
CA SER A 50 -5.95 -0.67 -2.29
C SER A 50 -5.01 -1.18 -3.38
N LEU A 51 -4.52 -2.39 -3.21
CA LEU A 51 -3.65 -3.06 -4.15
C LEU A 51 -4.29 -4.35 -4.60
N ARG A 52 -3.83 -4.89 -5.71
CA ARG A 52 -4.27 -6.22 -6.16
C ARG A 52 -3.08 -7.05 -6.57
N LEU A 53 -3.23 -8.36 -6.39
CA LEU A 53 -2.27 -9.38 -6.79
C LEU A 53 -2.93 -10.25 -7.86
N PRO A 54 -2.41 -10.31 -9.07
CA PRO A 54 -2.96 -11.22 -10.08
C PRO A 54 -2.78 -12.67 -9.63
N VAL A 55 -3.85 -13.44 -9.74
CA VAL A 55 -3.82 -14.87 -9.39
C VAL A 55 -3.38 -15.64 -10.63
N ARG A 56 -2.19 -16.24 -10.55
CA ARG A 56 -1.59 -16.99 -11.66
C ARG A 56 -0.60 -18.00 -11.08
N PRO A 57 -0.15 -18.98 -11.87
CA PRO A 57 0.69 -20.07 -11.34
C PRO A 57 1.93 -19.62 -10.57
N LEU A 58 2.48 -18.45 -10.91
CA LEU A 58 3.64 -17.91 -10.21
C LEU A 58 3.41 -17.81 -8.70
N VAL A 59 2.18 -17.57 -8.27
CA VAL A 59 1.85 -17.36 -6.86
C VAL A 59 1.14 -18.57 -6.23
N PHE A 60 1.10 -19.72 -6.91
CA PHE A 60 0.42 -20.90 -6.41
C PHE A 60 1.36 -21.73 -5.53
N GLN A 61 0.77 -22.33 -4.50
CA GLN A 61 1.42 -23.40 -3.78
C GLN A 61 1.16 -24.73 -4.53
N GLN A 62 1.70 -25.84 -4.02
CA GLN A 62 1.70 -27.13 -4.75
C GLN A 62 0.31 -27.69 -5.04
N TYR A 63 -0.73 -27.25 -4.36
CA TYR A 63 -2.09 -27.73 -4.57
C TYR A 63 -2.93 -26.79 -5.44
N GLY A 64 -2.32 -25.79 -6.05
CA GLY A 64 -3.04 -24.89 -6.95
C GLY A 64 -3.75 -23.72 -6.29
N TYR A 65 -3.58 -23.54 -5.00
CA TYR A 65 -4.12 -22.39 -4.29
C TYR A 65 -3.06 -21.31 -4.17
N VAL A 66 -3.50 -20.09 -3.98
CA VAL A 66 -2.56 -18.97 -3.77
C VAL A 66 -1.73 -19.25 -2.52
N HIS A 67 -0.42 -19.13 -2.66
CA HIS A 67 0.51 -19.34 -1.56
C HIS A 67 0.28 -18.27 -0.48
N GLY A 68 0.27 -18.71 0.79
CA GLY A 68 0.10 -17.77 1.90
C GLY A 68 1.17 -16.67 1.94
N GLY A 69 2.38 -16.98 1.47
CA GLY A 69 3.44 -16.00 1.37
C GLY A 69 3.11 -14.87 0.40
N ALA A 70 2.41 -15.19 -0.70
CA ALA A 70 1.98 -14.17 -1.65
C ALA A 70 0.92 -13.25 -1.05
N ILE A 71 -0.01 -13.84 -0.30
CA ILE A 71 -1.03 -13.07 0.40
C ILE A 71 -0.39 -12.17 1.45
N GLY A 72 0.56 -12.72 2.22
CA GLY A 72 1.29 -11.94 3.22
C GLY A 72 2.07 -10.80 2.60
N ALA A 73 2.69 -11.04 1.44
CA ALA A 73 3.42 -10.00 0.72
C ALA A 73 2.48 -8.89 0.27
N LEU A 74 1.27 -9.25 -0.20
CA LEU A 74 0.28 -8.25 -0.60
C LEU A 74 -0.15 -7.40 0.59
N MET A 75 -0.42 -8.04 1.72
CA MET A 75 -0.83 -7.33 2.94
C MET A 75 0.28 -6.40 3.45
N ASP A 76 1.50 -6.89 3.49
CA ASP A 76 2.64 -6.09 3.94
C ASP A 76 2.87 -4.89 3.02
N THR A 77 2.80 -5.12 1.72
CA THR A 77 2.98 -4.05 0.73
C THR A 77 1.88 -3.01 0.85
N ALA A 78 0.63 -3.45 1.01
CA ALA A 78 -0.49 -2.52 1.15
C ALA A 78 -0.35 -1.67 2.41
N THR A 79 0.05 -2.28 3.51
CA THR A 79 0.24 -1.56 4.78
C THR A 79 1.37 -0.54 4.63
N GLY A 80 2.47 -0.93 4.01
CA GLY A 80 3.59 -0.03 3.77
C GLY A 80 3.20 1.15 2.89
N MET A 81 2.49 0.88 1.81
CA MET A 81 2.07 1.96 0.90
C MET A 81 1.06 2.89 1.57
N CYS A 82 0.19 2.34 2.40
CA CYS A 82 -0.72 3.17 3.20
C CYS A 82 0.07 4.14 4.08
N SER A 83 1.11 3.65 4.73
CA SER A 83 1.98 4.48 5.56
C SER A 83 2.68 5.57 4.75
N VAL A 84 3.06 5.26 3.52
CA VAL A 84 3.71 6.24 2.64
C VAL A 84 2.80 7.44 2.38
N THR A 85 1.50 7.24 2.31
CA THR A 85 0.57 8.37 2.11
C THR A 85 0.50 9.28 3.33
N MET A 86 0.92 8.80 4.49
CA MET A 86 0.72 9.50 5.76
C MET A 86 1.96 10.19 6.28
N VAL A 87 3.12 9.92 5.73
CA VAL A 87 4.37 10.58 6.14
C VAL A 87 4.64 11.75 5.20
N GLY A 88 5.40 12.71 5.69
CA GLY A 88 5.73 13.89 4.90
C GLY A 88 6.75 13.58 3.81
N PRO A 89 6.99 14.55 2.91
CA PRO A 89 7.90 14.35 1.78
C PRO A 89 9.33 14.01 2.19
N ASP A 90 9.74 14.46 3.37
CA ASP A 90 11.10 14.22 3.87
C ASP A 90 11.17 13.06 4.84
N GLU A 91 10.09 12.32 4.99
CA GLU A 91 10.00 11.20 5.91
C GLU A 91 9.92 9.89 5.15
N MET A 92 10.21 8.80 5.84
CA MET A 92 10.24 7.47 5.26
C MET A 92 9.44 6.52 6.13
N ALA A 93 8.68 5.63 5.50
CA ALA A 93 7.95 4.59 6.20
C ALA A 93 8.65 3.25 5.97
N LEU A 94 8.86 2.51 7.05
CA LEU A 94 9.45 1.17 7.01
C LEU A 94 8.47 0.18 7.61
N THR A 95 8.40 -0.98 7.00
CA THR A 95 7.55 -2.07 7.47
C THR A 95 8.34 -3.33 7.73
#